data_449fe8307fa5c209029cf541dbac9f9d
#
_entry.id   449fe8307fa5c209029cf541dbac9f9d
#
_cell.length_a   1.000
_cell.length_b   1.000
_cell.length_c   1.000
_cell.angle_alpha   90.00
_cell.angle_beta   90.00
_cell.angle_gamma   90.00
#
_symmetry.space_group_name_H-M   'P 1'
#
loop_
_entity.id
_entity.type
_entity.pdbx_description
1 polymer ?
#
loop_
_entity_poly.entity_id
_entity_poly.type
_entity_poly.pdbx_seq_one_letter_code
_entity_poly.pdbx_strand_id
1 'polypeptide(L)'
;MLRVLSAIILCSLSAQLIAATIQGVRVHESPDATRIVLDTSAAVKYKYFTLDKPERVVIDLANAKLAEGLDLAKVAKDLVRIKKIRGAPRGKGFRLVFDAKQKLRPNAFTLKPISPYGHRLVMDLAAPKPVRKKPAKKEPETRPQNRDVVIAIDAGHGGEDPGALGPKRKQEKHLVLQIAKRTAQAINAKPGYRAVLTRTGDYYIAHRKRTALAREARADLFVSIHADAFTSAAASGASVYTLSDRGATSETAKWLAERANQSDLLGGVGDVSLS
;
A
#
# COMPACT_ATOMS: atom_id res chain seq x y z
N MET A 1 17.67 55.78 -46.73
CA MET A 1 17.52 55.41 -45.34
C MET A 1 16.28 54.51 -45.20
N LEU A 2 16.52 53.21 -45.22
CA LEU A 2 15.47 52.21 -45.20
C LEU A 2 15.33 51.67 -43.72
N ARG A 3 14.25 51.96 -43.05
CA ARG A 3 13.96 51.45 -41.68
C ARG A 3 13.30 50.07 -41.80
N VAL A 4 14.04 49.04 -41.43
CA VAL A 4 13.52 47.67 -41.30
C VAL A 4 12.84 47.57 -39.94
N LEU A 5 11.52 47.45 -39.92
CA LEU A 5 10.75 47.11 -38.72
C LEU A 5 10.80 45.59 -38.52
N SER A 6 11.60 45.12 -37.55
CA SER A 6 11.57 43.72 -37.10
C SER A 6 10.39 43.53 -36.19
N ALA A 7 9.33 42.87 -36.67
CA ALA A 7 8.22 42.40 -35.84
C ALA A 7 8.64 41.11 -35.11
N ILE A 8 8.90 41.21 -33.81
CA ILE A 8 9.10 40.03 -32.95
C ILE A 8 7.71 39.44 -32.64
N ILE A 9 7.37 38.34 -33.33
CA ILE A 9 6.18 37.54 -33.01
C ILE A 9 6.50 36.73 -31.72
N LEU A 10 5.99 37.20 -30.59
CA LEU A 10 6.05 36.50 -29.32
C LEU A 10 5.02 35.36 -29.38
N CYS A 11 5.44 34.15 -29.79
CA CYS A 11 4.64 32.95 -29.73
C CYS A 11 4.50 32.54 -28.25
N SER A 12 3.44 33.03 -27.58
CA SER A 12 3.05 32.55 -26.26
C SER A 12 2.60 31.09 -26.37
N LEU A 13 3.50 30.15 -26.10
CA LEU A 13 3.15 28.76 -25.87
C LEU A 13 2.25 28.69 -24.63
N SER A 14 0.95 28.79 -24.85
CA SER A 14 -0.02 28.45 -23.81
C SER A 14 0.12 26.96 -23.54
N ALA A 15 0.85 26.58 -22.50
CA ALA A 15 0.83 25.21 -21.99
C ALA A 15 -0.63 24.88 -21.62
N GLN A 16 -1.34 24.23 -22.54
CA GLN A 16 -2.67 23.70 -22.23
C GLN A 16 -2.48 22.70 -21.11
N LEU A 17 -2.93 23.05 -19.90
CA LEU A 17 -3.02 22.12 -18.80
C LEU A 17 -4.02 21.03 -19.19
N ILE A 18 -3.52 19.94 -19.77
CA ILE A 18 -4.34 18.78 -20.09
C ILE A 18 -4.91 18.25 -18.77
N ALA A 19 -6.24 18.11 -18.70
CA ALA A 19 -6.89 17.58 -17.53
C ALA A 19 -6.41 16.15 -17.24
N ALA A 20 -5.98 15.88 -16.02
CA ALA A 20 -5.61 14.54 -15.60
C ALA A 20 -6.83 13.61 -15.68
N THR A 21 -6.63 12.40 -16.19
CA THR A 21 -7.71 11.40 -16.29
C THR A 21 -7.54 10.37 -15.18
N ILE A 22 -8.60 10.14 -14.40
CA ILE A 22 -8.68 9.01 -13.47
C ILE A 22 -8.91 7.76 -14.31
N GLN A 23 -7.87 6.95 -14.50
CA GLN A 23 -7.84 5.80 -15.40
C GLN A 23 -8.28 4.50 -14.71
N GLY A 24 -8.17 4.43 -13.39
CA GLY A 24 -8.53 3.26 -12.61
C GLY A 24 -8.77 3.61 -11.15
N VAL A 25 -9.53 2.76 -10.49
CA VAL A 25 -9.74 2.81 -9.03
C VAL A 25 -9.54 1.41 -8.49
N ARG A 26 -8.60 1.25 -7.57
CA ARG A 26 -8.31 0.00 -6.87
C ARG A 26 -8.61 0.15 -5.40
N VAL A 27 -9.07 -0.91 -4.76
CA VAL A 27 -9.40 -0.89 -3.33
C VAL A 27 -8.77 -2.08 -2.63
N HIS A 28 -8.15 -1.82 -1.50
CA HIS A 28 -7.56 -2.83 -0.64
C HIS A 28 -8.10 -2.66 0.79
N GLU A 29 -8.73 -3.71 1.29
CA GLU A 29 -9.25 -3.76 2.66
C GLU A 29 -8.22 -4.36 3.60
N SER A 30 -7.92 -3.65 4.66
CA SER A 30 -7.12 -4.14 5.80
C SER A 30 -7.94 -4.11 7.09
N PRO A 31 -7.51 -4.76 8.16
CA PRO A 31 -8.19 -4.66 9.45
C PRO A 31 -8.37 -3.22 9.93
N ASP A 32 -7.39 -2.35 9.66
CA ASP A 32 -7.34 -0.98 10.18
C ASP A 32 -7.96 0.07 9.24
N ALA A 33 -7.96 -0.16 7.92
CA ALA A 33 -8.36 0.84 6.93
C ALA A 33 -8.86 0.22 5.61
N THR A 34 -9.65 1.00 4.87
CA THR A 34 -9.91 0.80 3.45
C THR A 34 -8.98 1.74 2.67
N ARG A 35 -8.07 1.20 1.88
CA ARG A 35 -7.21 1.97 0.98
C ARG A 35 -7.84 2.07 -0.40
N ILE A 36 -7.97 3.28 -0.91
CA ILE A 36 -8.43 3.56 -2.27
C ILE A 36 -7.27 4.18 -3.03
N VAL A 37 -6.99 3.64 -4.21
CA VAL A 37 -5.94 4.12 -5.10
C VAL A 37 -6.56 4.53 -6.41
N LEU A 38 -6.37 5.79 -6.77
CA LEU A 38 -6.75 6.35 -8.06
C LEU A 38 -5.52 6.37 -8.96
N ASP A 39 -5.53 5.60 -10.04
CA ASP A 39 -4.52 5.69 -11.10
C ASP A 39 -4.86 6.90 -11.97
N THR A 40 -3.89 7.78 -12.18
CA THR A 40 -4.09 9.03 -12.91
C THR A 40 -3.07 9.19 -14.04
N SER A 41 -3.50 9.80 -15.15
CA SER A 41 -2.63 10.03 -16.31
C SER A 41 -1.53 11.07 -16.06
N ALA A 42 -1.69 11.90 -15.02
CA ALA A 42 -0.73 12.91 -14.58
C ALA A 42 -0.88 13.18 -13.08
N ALA A 43 0.08 13.92 -12.51
CA ALA A 43 -0.02 14.37 -11.12
C ALA A 43 -1.26 15.25 -10.91
N VAL A 44 -2.01 15.01 -9.83
CA VAL A 44 -3.24 15.74 -9.50
C VAL A 44 -3.08 16.56 -8.22
N LYS A 45 -3.66 17.76 -8.22
CA LYS A 45 -3.88 18.54 -6.99
C LYS A 45 -5.24 18.16 -6.43
N TYR A 46 -5.32 17.98 -5.12
CA TYR A 46 -6.55 17.55 -4.45
C TYR A 46 -6.79 18.29 -3.14
N LYS A 47 -8.05 18.28 -2.71
CA LYS A 47 -8.48 18.66 -1.36
C LYS A 47 -9.49 17.63 -0.88
N TYR A 48 -9.46 17.28 0.40
CA TYR A 48 -10.45 16.37 0.98
C TYR A 48 -10.98 16.91 2.30
N PHE A 49 -12.20 16.48 2.64
CA PHE A 49 -12.89 16.82 3.88
C PHE A 49 -13.92 15.74 4.22
N THR A 50 -14.42 15.78 5.43
CA THR A 50 -15.48 14.89 5.90
C THR A 50 -16.79 15.65 6.08
N LEU A 51 -17.91 14.95 5.90
CA LEU A 51 -19.25 15.42 6.20
C LEU A 51 -19.93 14.40 7.11
N ASP A 52 -20.61 14.90 8.13
CA ASP A 52 -21.41 14.10 9.06
C ASP A 52 -22.90 14.08 8.62
N LYS A 53 -23.64 13.08 9.07
CA LYS A 53 -25.11 12.96 8.91
C LYS A 53 -25.64 13.07 7.47
N PRO A 54 -25.42 12.11 6.57
CA PRO A 54 -24.67 10.85 6.79
C PRO A 54 -23.18 11.03 6.67
N GLU A 55 -22.43 10.10 7.25
CA GLU A 55 -20.95 10.08 7.22
C GLU A 55 -20.46 9.94 5.77
N ARG A 56 -19.62 10.87 5.35
CA ARG A 56 -19.04 10.91 4.00
C ARG A 56 -17.62 11.43 4.04
N VAL A 57 -16.80 10.89 3.17
CA VAL A 57 -15.50 11.48 2.83
C VAL A 57 -15.59 12.00 1.40
N VAL A 58 -15.19 13.23 1.20
CA VAL A 58 -15.23 13.90 -0.10
C VAL A 58 -13.81 14.24 -0.51
N ILE A 59 -13.47 13.98 -1.79
CA ILE A 59 -12.22 14.45 -2.39
C ILE A 59 -12.51 15.18 -3.69
N ASP A 60 -11.96 16.37 -3.80
CA ASP A 60 -11.98 17.22 -4.99
C ASP A 60 -10.63 17.15 -5.68
N LEU A 61 -10.62 16.73 -6.93
CA LEU A 61 -9.45 16.72 -7.80
C LEU A 61 -9.54 17.91 -8.75
N ALA A 62 -8.54 18.78 -8.71
CA ALA A 62 -8.48 19.93 -9.60
C ALA A 62 -8.04 19.48 -10.99
N ASN A 63 -8.63 20.06 -12.02
CA ASN A 63 -8.30 19.80 -13.42
C ASN A 63 -8.21 18.29 -13.74
N ALA A 64 -9.27 17.55 -13.40
CA ALA A 64 -9.34 16.09 -13.57
C ALA A 64 -10.70 15.67 -14.12
N LYS A 65 -10.70 14.52 -14.79
CA LYS A 65 -11.91 13.87 -15.31
C LYS A 65 -11.86 12.36 -15.06
N LEU A 66 -13.00 11.69 -15.06
CA LEU A 66 -13.11 10.24 -15.00
C LEU A 66 -12.94 9.66 -16.42
N ALA A 67 -12.22 8.55 -16.55
CA ALA A 67 -12.15 7.81 -17.81
C ALA A 67 -13.53 7.25 -18.16
N GLU A 68 -13.84 7.19 -19.46
CA GLU A 68 -15.04 6.56 -19.95
C GLU A 68 -15.09 5.07 -19.57
N GLY A 69 -16.28 4.60 -19.21
CA GLY A 69 -16.49 3.19 -18.84
C GLY A 69 -16.02 2.80 -17.43
N LEU A 70 -15.41 3.70 -16.65
CA LEU A 70 -15.03 3.40 -15.28
C LEU A 70 -16.23 3.47 -14.34
N ASP A 71 -16.70 2.30 -13.88
CA ASP A 71 -17.87 2.15 -13.02
C ASP A 71 -17.47 2.16 -11.53
N LEU A 72 -17.68 3.31 -10.89
CA LEU A 72 -17.41 3.49 -9.47
C LEU A 72 -18.31 2.64 -8.55
N ALA A 73 -19.50 2.26 -9.00
CA ALA A 73 -20.41 1.45 -8.21
C ALA A 73 -19.91 0.01 -8.08
N LYS A 74 -19.30 -0.54 -9.14
CA LYS A 74 -18.67 -1.86 -9.09
C LYS A 74 -17.49 -1.91 -8.13
N VAL A 75 -16.71 -0.82 -8.05
CA VAL A 75 -15.56 -0.72 -7.15
C VAL A 75 -15.99 -0.73 -5.68
N ALA A 76 -17.18 -0.19 -5.38
CA ALA A 76 -17.70 -0.08 -4.01
C ALA A 76 -18.37 -1.36 -3.49
N LYS A 77 -18.46 -2.41 -4.31
CA LYS A 77 -19.16 -3.64 -3.92
C LYS A 77 -18.42 -4.33 -2.76
N ASP A 78 -19.19 -4.70 -1.73
CA ASP A 78 -18.75 -5.51 -0.57
C ASP A 78 -17.62 -4.91 0.29
N LEU A 79 -17.41 -3.58 0.22
CA LEU A 79 -16.43 -2.91 1.05
C LEU A 79 -16.87 -2.85 2.53
N VAL A 80 -15.92 -3.04 3.45
CA VAL A 80 -16.20 -3.09 4.89
C VAL A 80 -16.67 -1.73 5.42
N ARG A 81 -16.01 -0.64 5.03
CA ARG A 81 -16.20 0.71 5.61
C ARG A 81 -16.97 1.66 4.71
N ILE A 82 -17.06 1.36 3.42
CA ILE A 82 -17.70 2.20 2.41
C ILE A 82 -19.00 1.54 1.95
N LYS A 83 -20.07 2.32 1.91
CA LYS A 83 -21.38 1.91 1.41
C LYS A 83 -21.48 2.11 -0.10
N LYS A 84 -20.98 3.26 -0.60
CA LYS A 84 -21.09 3.66 -2.00
C LYS A 84 -19.97 4.62 -2.37
N ILE A 85 -19.50 4.55 -3.61
CA ILE A 85 -18.59 5.53 -4.21
C ILE A 85 -19.38 6.25 -5.33
N ARG A 86 -19.38 7.57 -5.29
CA ARG A 86 -20.03 8.43 -6.29
C ARG A 86 -19.04 9.42 -6.84
N GLY A 87 -19.19 9.80 -8.11
CA GLY A 87 -18.37 10.81 -8.74
C GLY A 87 -19.17 11.70 -9.66
N ALA A 88 -18.76 12.96 -9.74
CA ALA A 88 -19.33 13.93 -10.68
C ALA A 88 -18.31 15.00 -11.06
N PRO A 89 -18.39 15.56 -12.28
CA PRO A 89 -17.64 16.75 -12.65
C PRO A 89 -17.95 17.91 -11.69
N ARG A 90 -16.93 18.72 -11.38
CA ARG A 90 -17.04 19.93 -10.56
C ARG A 90 -16.17 21.04 -11.13
N GLY A 91 -16.77 21.97 -11.84
CA GLY A 91 -16.04 23.00 -12.59
C GLY A 91 -15.05 22.34 -13.57
N LYS A 92 -13.77 22.73 -13.50
CA LYS A 92 -12.70 22.10 -14.31
C LYS A 92 -12.12 20.82 -13.70
N GLY A 93 -12.71 20.30 -12.61
CA GLY A 93 -12.21 19.12 -11.89
C GLY A 93 -13.26 18.05 -11.72
N PHE A 94 -12.97 17.10 -10.83
CA PHE A 94 -13.83 15.95 -10.55
C PHE A 94 -13.96 15.76 -9.04
N ARG A 95 -15.16 15.51 -8.55
CA ARG A 95 -15.45 15.19 -7.15
C ARG A 95 -15.76 13.72 -6.99
N LEU A 96 -15.09 13.06 -6.03
CA LEU A 96 -15.47 11.75 -5.53
C LEU A 96 -16.06 11.88 -4.13
N VAL A 97 -17.10 11.10 -3.86
CA VAL A 97 -17.77 11.02 -2.57
C VAL A 97 -17.81 9.56 -2.15
N PHE A 98 -17.25 9.28 -0.98
CA PHE A 98 -17.29 7.97 -0.34
C PHE A 98 -18.35 8.02 0.76
N ASP A 99 -19.50 7.40 0.51
CA ASP A 99 -20.55 7.25 1.52
C ASP A 99 -20.09 6.19 2.53
N ALA A 100 -19.81 6.60 3.76
CA ALA A 100 -19.22 5.74 4.75
C ALA A 100 -20.29 5.04 5.61
N LYS A 101 -19.99 3.83 6.09
CA LYS A 101 -20.84 3.08 7.03
C LYS A 101 -20.66 3.56 8.47
N GLN A 102 -19.59 4.29 8.74
CA GLN A 102 -19.22 4.83 10.04
C GLN A 102 -18.32 6.05 9.87
N LYS A 103 -18.06 6.79 10.94
CA LYS A 103 -17.07 7.88 10.93
C LYS A 103 -15.71 7.35 10.54
N LEU A 104 -15.03 8.03 9.59
CA LEU A 104 -13.72 7.67 9.09
C LEU A 104 -12.75 8.84 9.23
N ARG A 105 -11.48 8.52 9.37
CA ARG A 105 -10.36 9.47 9.31
C ARG A 105 -9.65 9.27 7.97
N PRO A 106 -9.84 10.18 7.02
CA PRO A 106 -9.12 10.13 5.76
C PRO A 106 -7.68 10.60 5.92
N ASN A 107 -6.78 9.97 5.20
CA ASN A 107 -5.44 10.44 4.92
C ASN A 107 -5.17 10.24 3.43
N ALA A 108 -4.77 11.30 2.72
CA ALA A 108 -4.53 11.21 1.29
C ALA A 108 -3.15 11.77 0.93
N PHE A 109 -2.51 11.14 -0.05
CA PHE A 109 -1.21 11.55 -0.58
C PHE A 109 -1.05 11.06 -2.02
N THR A 110 -0.13 11.69 -2.76
CA THR A 110 0.18 11.31 -4.14
C THR A 110 1.47 10.49 -4.21
N LEU A 111 1.52 9.58 -5.17
CA LEU A 111 2.71 8.80 -5.49
C LEU A 111 3.17 9.11 -6.90
N LYS A 112 4.46 9.29 -7.06
CA LYS A 112 5.12 9.44 -8.36
C LYS A 112 5.08 8.12 -9.14
N PRO A 113 5.25 8.16 -10.48
CA PRO A 113 5.37 6.95 -11.27
C PRO A 113 6.53 6.08 -10.78
N ILE A 114 6.26 4.79 -10.64
CA ILE A 114 7.23 3.72 -10.40
C ILE A 114 6.72 2.47 -11.10
N SER A 115 7.54 1.88 -11.99
CA SER A 115 7.11 0.70 -12.76
C SER A 115 6.59 -0.42 -11.85
N PRO A 116 5.43 -1.03 -12.16
CA PRO A 116 4.61 -0.85 -13.37
C PRO A 116 3.55 0.25 -13.29
N TYR A 117 3.53 1.08 -12.27
CA TYR A 117 2.49 2.07 -11.99
C TYR A 117 2.85 3.48 -12.48
N GLY A 118 1.83 4.21 -12.96
CA GLY A 118 1.89 5.65 -13.25
C GLY A 118 1.71 6.52 -12.00
N HIS A 119 1.21 7.73 -12.20
CA HIS A 119 0.80 8.62 -11.12
C HIS A 119 -0.36 8.01 -10.34
N ARG A 120 -0.33 8.12 -9.03
CA ARG A 120 -1.39 7.59 -8.16
C ARG A 120 -1.76 8.62 -7.09
N LEU A 121 -3.05 8.70 -6.78
CA LEU A 121 -3.54 9.35 -5.58
C LEU A 121 -4.08 8.25 -4.65
N VAL A 122 -3.49 8.13 -3.49
CA VAL A 122 -3.87 7.15 -2.46
C VAL A 122 -4.71 7.84 -1.39
N MET A 123 -5.78 7.20 -0.96
CA MET A 123 -6.59 7.63 0.18
C MET A 123 -6.82 6.46 1.14
N ASP A 124 -6.30 6.59 2.34
CA ASP A 124 -6.54 5.65 3.43
C ASP A 124 -7.71 6.13 4.28
N LEU A 125 -8.72 5.31 4.40
CA LEU A 125 -9.95 5.56 5.16
C LEU A 125 -9.96 4.67 6.39
N ALA A 126 -9.43 5.16 7.50
CA ALA A 126 -9.31 4.42 8.75
C ALA A 126 -10.48 4.71 9.69
N ALA A 127 -10.92 3.71 10.48
CA ALA A 127 -11.80 3.96 11.61
C ALA A 127 -11.08 4.84 12.66
N PRO A 128 -11.81 5.66 13.43
CA PRO A 128 -11.23 6.36 14.56
C PRO A 128 -10.58 5.34 15.50
N LYS A 129 -9.30 5.54 15.84
CA LYS A 129 -8.67 4.68 16.84
C LYS A 129 -9.38 4.92 18.17
N PRO A 130 -9.83 3.88 18.89
CA PRO A 130 -10.19 4.07 20.28
C PRO A 130 -8.99 4.70 21.00
N VAL A 131 -9.26 5.68 21.87
CA VAL A 131 -8.22 6.31 22.68
C VAL A 131 -7.61 5.22 23.56
N ARG A 132 -6.59 4.54 23.06
CA ARG A 132 -5.78 3.64 23.89
C ARG A 132 -5.04 4.52 24.87
N LYS A 133 -5.36 4.43 26.15
CA LYS A 133 -4.48 4.90 27.21
C LYS A 133 -3.09 4.31 26.90
N LYS A 134 -2.06 5.17 26.85
CA LYS A 134 -0.68 4.69 26.67
C LYS A 134 -0.49 3.49 27.60
N PRO A 135 -0.04 2.33 27.09
CA PRO A 135 0.29 1.24 27.99
C PRO A 135 1.33 1.80 28.95
N ALA A 136 1.06 1.66 30.25
CA ALA A 136 2.07 1.93 31.26
C ALA A 136 3.33 1.17 30.84
N LYS A 137 4.51 1.79 31.02
CA LYS A 137 5.81 1.20 30.74
C LYS A 137 5.86 -0.12 31.51
N LYS A 138 5.58 -1.24 30.86
CA LYS A 138 5.67 -2.53 31.50
C LYS A 138 7.14 -2.79 31.72
N GLU A 139 7.50 -3.01 32.99
CA GLU A 139 8.79 -3.59 33.36
C GLU A 139 9.05 -4.88 32.57
N PRO A 140 10.31 -5.27 32.36
CA PRO A 140 10.65 -6.52 31.68
C PRO A 140 10.02 -7.67 32.45
N GLU A 141 8.82 -8.11 32.02
CA GLU A 141 8.21 -9.33 32.56
C GLU A 141 9.18 -10.49 32.30
N THR A 142 9.68 -11.10 33.35
CA THR A 142 10.35 -12.40 33.29
C THR A 142 9.48 -13.35 32.49
N ARG A 143 10.02 -13.94 31.43
CA ARG A 143 9.27 -14.86 30.55
C ARG A 143 8.72 -16.00 31.40
N PRO A 144 7.39 -16.26 31.38
CA PRO A 144 6.85 -17.45 32.01
C PRO A 144 7.53 -18.68 31.38
N GLN A 145 8.06 -19.59 32.19
CA GLN A 145 8.82 -20.76 31.73
C GLN A 145 7.98 -21.75 30.88
N ASN A 146 6.65 -21.63 30.86
CA ASN A 146 5.72 -22.57 30.22
C ASN A 146 4.77 -21.87 29.23
N ARG A 147 5.25 -21.01 28.34
CA ARG A 147 4.42 -20.47 27.24
C ARG A 147 4.85 -21.05 25.90
N ASP A 148 3.92 -21.07 24.95
CA ASP A 148 4.23 -21.42 23.57
C ASP A 148 5.34 -20.53 22.99
N VAL A 149 6.16 -21.12 22.15
CA VAL A 149 7.08 -20.38 21.27
C VAL A 149 6.25 -19.69 20.19
N VAL A 150 6.28 -18.37 20.15
CA VAL A 150 5.50 -17.57 19.21
C VAL A 150 6.36 -17.25 17.98
N ILE A 151 5.87 -17.66 16.80
CA ILE A 151 6.55 -17.43 15.53
C ILE A 151 5.69 -16.47 14.71
N ALA A 152 6.22 -15.28 14.43
CA ALA A 152 5.60 -14.35 13.50
C ALA A 152 5.97 -14.75 12.07
N ILE A 153 4.96 -15.04 11.27
CA ILE A 153 5.10 -15.38 9.85
C ILE A 153 4.67 -14.15 9.03
N ASP A 154 5.61 -13.62 8.31
CA ASP A 154 5.41 -12.46 7.44
C ASP A 154 5.28 -12.92 5.99
N ALA A 155 4.13 -12.67 5.39
CA ALA A 155 3.95 -12.83 3.96
C ALA A 155 4.39 -11.54 3.27
N GLY A 156 5.47 -11.56 2.51
CA GLY A 156 5.97 -10.40 1.79
C GLY A 156 4.93 -9.75 0.89
N HIS A 157 5.16 -8.50 0.51
CA HIS A 157 4.30 -7.76 -0.43
C HIS A 157 2.85 -7.57 0.04
N GLY A 158 1.91 -7.39 -0.90
CA GLY A 158 0.47 -7.25 -0.63
C GLY A 158 -0.13 -5.94 -1.14
N GLY A 159 -1.43 -5.92 -1.37
CA GLY A 159 -2.13 -4.73 -1.87
C GLY A 159 -1.53 -4.20 -3.16
N GLU A 160 -1.05 -2.96 -3.14
CA GLU A 160 -0.42 -2.29 -4.28
C GLU A 160 0.92 -2.90 -4.71
N ASP A 161 1.63 -3.55 -3.81
CA ASP A 161 2.88 -4.20 -4.13
C ASP A 161 2.65 -5.67 -4.57
N PRO A 162 2.76 -5.98 -5.87
CA PRO A 162 2.53 -7.33 -6.37
C PRO A 162 3.67 -8.29 -6.03
N GLY A 163 4.86 -7.79 -5.67
CA GLY A 163 6.10 -8.54 -5.66
C GLY A 163 6.55 -8.93 -7.08
N ALA A 164 7.30 -9.99 -7.20
CA ALA A 164 7.73 -10.53 -8.47
C ALA A 164 6.55 -11.08 -9.29
N LEU A 165 6.70 -11.01 -10.62
CA LEU A 165 5.73 -11.58 -11.58
C LEU A 165 6.27 -12.89 -12.12
N GLY A 166 5.64 -13.98 -11.75
CA GLY A 166 5.94 -15.31 -12.26
C GLY A 166 5.26 -15.62 -13.61
N PRO A 167 5.35 -16.86 -14.08
CA PRO A 167 4.69 -17.30 -15.30
C PRO A 167 3.18 -16.99 -15.28
N LYS A 168 2.63 -16.63 -16.46
CA LYS A 168 1.22 -16.21 -16.61
C LYS A 168 0.86 -15.00 -15.72
N ARG A 169 1.82 -14.12 -15.43
CA ARG A 169 1.67 -12.91 -14.59
C ARG A 169 1.16 -13.21 -13.17
N LYS A 170 1.44 -14.39 -12.63
CA LYS A 170 1.13 -14.69 -11.23
C LYS A 170 1.94 -13.76 -10.32
N GLN A 171 1.25 -13.12 -9.38
CA GLN A 171 1.86 -12.17 -8.46
C GLN A 171 2.39 -12.90 -7.22
N GLU A 172 3.60 -12.59 -6.81
CA GLU A 172 4.26 -13.13 -5.64
C GLU A 172 3.40 -12.99 -4.37
N LYS A 173 2.80 -11.83 -4.16
CA LYS A 173 1.98 -11.52 -2.97
C LYS A 173 0.90 -12.57 -2.67
N HIS A 174 0.31 -13.18 -3.70
CA HIS A 174 -0.72 -14.20 -3.52
C HIS A 174 -0.12 -15.55 -3.13
N LEU A 175 1.01 -15.91 -3.74
CA LEU A 175 1.71 -17.16 -3.48
C LEU A 175 2.26 -17.18 -2.06
N VAL A 176 2.99 -16.13 -1.65
CA VAL A 176 3.60 -16.05 -0.31
C VAL A 176 2.55 -16.00 0.79
N LEU A 177 1.38 -15.39 0.54
CA LEU A 177 0.27 -15.43 1.50
C LEU A 177 -0.27 -16.85 1.70
N GLN A 178 -0.40 -17.63 0.62
CA GLN A 178 -0.84 -19.02 0.72
C GLN A 178 0.19 -19.89 1.47
N ILE A 179 1.48 -19.71 1.17
CA ILE A 179 2.56 -20.41 1.86
C ILE A 179 2.54 -20.04 3.34
N ALA A 180 2.49 -18.73 3.68
CA ALA A 180 2.45 -18.25 5.05
C ALA A 180 1.27 -18.85 5.86
N LYS A 181 0.08 -18.91 5.27
CA LYS A 181 -1.09 -19.53 5.91
C LYS A 181 -0.89 -21.02 6.18
N ARG A 182 -0.36 -21.78 5.21
CA ARG A 182 -0.06 -23.21 5.39
C ARG A 182 1.03 -23.44 6.44
N THR A 183 2.08 -22.61 6.43
CA THR A 183 3.15 -22.66 7.43
C THR A 183 2.59 -22.38 8.84
N ALA A 184 1.73 -21.35 8.97
CA ALA A 184 1.08 -21.05 10.24
C ALA A 184 0.19 -22.21 10.74
N GLN A 185 -0.56 -22.86 9.85
CA GLN A 185 -1.34 -24.06 10.21
C GLN A 185 -0.46 -25.21 10.70
N ALA A 186 0.65 -25.48 9.99
CA ALA A 186 1.57 -26.54 10.38
C ALA A 186 2.25 -26.28 11.73
N ILE A 187 2.60 -25.01 12.01
CA ILE A 187 3.15 -24.61 13.31
C ILE A 187 2.11 -24.77 14.43
N ASN A 188 0.89 -24.25 14.20
CA ASN A 188 -0.19 -24.33 15.21
C ASN A 188 -0.66 -25.77 15.50
N ALA A 189 -0.39 -26.72 14.60
CA ALA A 189 -0.65 -28.13 14.86
C ALA A 189 0.37 -28.79 15.82
N LYS A 190 1.47 -28.09 16.14
CA LYS A 190 2.50 -28.61 17.05
C LYS A 190 2.31 -28.05 18.47
N PRO A 191 2.16 -28.90 19.50
CA PRO A 191 2.10 -28.44 20.90
C PRO A 191 3.32 -27.58 21.26
N GLY A 192 3.11 -26.52 22.04
CA GLY A 192 4.16 -25.61 22.47
C GLY A 192 4.57 -24.56 21.43
N TYR A 193 3.88 -24.49 20.29
CA TYR A 193 4.15 -23.49 19.24
C TYR A 193 2.87 -22.76 18.84
N ARG A 194 3.00 -21.46 18.54
CA ARG A 194 1.94 -20.60 18.05
C ARG A 194 2.43 -19.70 16.94
N ALA A 195 1.79 -19.73 15.78
CA ALA A 195 2.07 -18.82 14.68
C ALA A 195 1.15 -17.59 14.73
N VAL A 196 1.71 -16.43 14.33
CA VAL A 196 0.98 -15.18 14.11
C VAL A 196 1.33 -14.65 12.74
N LEU A 197 0.32 -14.43 11.91
CA LEU A 197 0.50 -13.85 10.57
C LEU A 197 0.54 -12.33 10.65
N THR A 198 1.48 -11.69 9.95
CA THR A 198 1.50 -10.23 9.81
C THR A 198 0.33 -9.73 8.99
N ARG A 199 -0.06 -10.46 7.92
CA ARG A 199 -1.26 -10.21 7.13
C ARG A 199 -2.04 -11.47 6.83
N THR A 200 -3.35 -11.34 6.78
CA THR A 200 -4.29 -12.45 6.50
C THR A 200 -5.01 -12.29 5.16
N GLY A 201 -4.85 -11.15 4.50
CA GLY A 201 -5.47 -10.78 3.23
C GLY A 201 -4.52 -10.09 2.26
N ASP A 202 -5.07 -9.63 1.13
CA ASP A 202 -4.32 -8.87 0.12
C ASP A 202 -4.34 -7.37 0.43
N TYR A 203 -3.52 -6.96 1.39
CA TYR A 203 -3.26 -5.57 1.73
C TYR A 203 -1.78 -5.36 2.05
N TYR A 204 -1.29 -4.16 1.78
CA TYR A 204 0.09 -3.81 2.04
C TYR A 204 0.32 -3.46 3.50
N ILE A 205 1.43 -3.91 4.05
CA ILE A 205 1.92 -3.53 5.37
C ILE A 205 3.34 -3.01 5.21
N ALA A 206 3.59 -1.78 5.66
CA ALA A 206 4.92 -1.19 5.68
C ALA A 206 5.91 -2.04 6.49
N HIS A 207 7.17 -2.11 6.08
CA HIS A 207 8.19 -2.95 6.72
C HIS A 207 8.30 -2.72 8.24
N ARG A 208 8.33 -1.46 8.68
CA ARG A 208 8.36 -1.11 10.11
C ARG A 208 7.12 -1.62 10.87
N LYS A 209 5.97 -1.66 10.21
CA LYS A 209 4.73 -2.16 10.84
C LYS A 209 4.75 -3.69 10.98
N ARG A 210 5.38 -4.42 10.03
CA ARG A 210 5.52 -5.89 10.10
C ARG A 210 6.28 -6.31 11.35
N THR A 211 7.44 -5.70 11.58
CA THR A 211 8.24 -5.97 12.79
C THR A 211 7.55 -5.49 14.07
N ALA A 212 6.79 -4.38 14.01
CA ALA A 212 6.00 -3.92 15.15
C ALA A 212 4.88 -4.90 15.52
N LEU A 213 4.20 -5.50 14.53
CA LEU A 213 3.19 -6.55 14.77
C LEU A 213 3.80 -7.79 15.42
N ALA A 214 4.99 -8.21 14.99
CA ALA A 214 5.70 -9.32 15.60
C ALA A 214 6.05 -9.02 17.08
N ARG A 215 6.53 -7.81 17.38
CA ARG A 215 6.81 -7.38 18.77
C ARG A 215 5.53 -7.29 19.61
N GLU A 216 4.44 -6.77 19.04
CA GLU A 216 3.12 -6.70 19.72
C GLU A 216 2.59 -8.10 20.05
N ALA A 217 2.83 -9.07 19.16
CA ALA A 217 2.51 -10.48 19.38
C ALA A 217 3.48 -11.19 20.36
N ARG A 218 4.55 -10.50 20.83
CA ARG A 218 5.65 -11.08 21.62
C ARG A 218 6.28 -12.29 20.93
N ALA A 219 6.50 -12.19 19.62
CA ALA A 219 7.10 -13.26 18.83
C ALA A 219 8.56 -13.49 19.27
N ASP A 220 8.92 -14.76 19.37
CA ASP A 220 10.28 -15.23 19.66
C ASP A 220 11.10 -15.33 18.38
N LEU A 221 10.43 -15.58 17.24
CA LEU A 221 11.03 -15.68 15.92
C LEU A 221 10.18 -14.90 14.91
N PHE A 222 10.84 -14.23 13.97
CA PHE A 222 10.22 -13.58 12.82
C PHE A 222 10.74 -14.23 11.53
N VAL A 223 9.84 -14.75 10.72
CA VAL A 223 10.12 -15.39 9.43
C VAL A 223 9.38 -14.65 8.33
N SER A 224 10.09 -14.04 7.40
CA SER A 224 9.51 -13.43 6.20
C SER A 224 9.62 -14.38 5.03
N ILE A 225 8.52 -14.55 4.30
CA ILE A 225 8.38 -15.46 3.17
C ILE A 225 8.26 -14.64 1.89
N HIS A 226 9.18 -14.91 0.96
CA HIS A 226 9.25 -14.32 -0.38
C HIS A 226 9.33 -15.40 -1.46
N ALA A 227 9.03 -15.05 -2.69
CA ALA A 227 9.13 -15.92 -3.87
C ALA A 227 9.69 -15.11 -5.05
N ASP A 228 10.95 -14.71 -4.90
CA ASP A 228 11.63 -13.85 -5.86
C ASP A 228 11.74 -14.47 -7.24
N ALA A 229 11.55 -13.65 -8.28
CA ALA A 229 11.86 -14.04 -9.64
C ALA A 229 13.35 -13.81 -9.91
N PHE A 230 13.99 -14.78 -10.47
CA PHE A 230 15.37 -14.69 -10.96
C PHE A 230 15.41 -14.60 -12.48
N THR A 231 16.45 -13.99 -13.03
CA THR A 231 16.60 -13.79 -14.50
C THR A 231 16.82 -15.08 -15.25
N SER A 232 17.37 -16.11 -14.60
CA SER A 232 17.59 -17.44 -15.20
C SER A 232 16.42 -18.36 -14.90
N ALA A 233 15.82 -18.92 -15.94
CA ALA A 233 14.78 -19.96 -15.82
C ALA A 233 15.29 -21.27 -15.17
N ALA A 234 16.59 -21.49 -15.12
CA ALA A 234 17.22 -22.62 -14.46
C ALA A 234 17.33 -22.48 -12.93
N ALA A 235 17.07 -21.27 -12.39
CA ALA A 235 17.09 -21.06 -10.95
C ALA A 235 15.96 -21.84 -10.27
N SER A 236 16.31 -22.70 -9.34
CA SER A 236 15.38 -23.52 -8.57
C SER A 236 15.88 -23.69 -7.14
N GLY A 237 14.99 -24.07 -6.22
CA GLY A 237 15.30 -24.30 -4.83
C GLY A 237 14.86 -23.18 -3.91
N ALA A 238 15.33 -23.21 -2.67
CA ALA A 238 15.04 -22.22 -1.65
C ALA A 238 16.31 -21.77 -0.94
N SER A 239 16.37 -20.53 -0.52
CA SER A 239 17.44 -19.97 0.27
C SER A 239 16.88 -19.37 1.57
N VAL A 240 17.65 -19.49 2.64
CA VAL A 240 17.34 -18.86 3.93
C VAL A 240 18.41 -17.82 4.24
N TYR A 241 17.96 -16.62 4.55
CA TYR A 241 18.81 -15.51 4.95
C TYR A 241 18.54 -15.16 6.40
N THR A 242 19.58 -14.88 7.16
CA THR A 242 19.46 -14.35 8.52
C THR A 242 19.88 -12.89 8.54
N LEU A 243 19.25 -12.10 9.41
CA LEU A 243 19.65 -10.72 9.61
C LEU A 243 21.06 -10.68 10.22
N SER A 244 21.86 -9.72 9.76
CA SER A 244 23.20 -9.46 10.27
C SER A 244 23.30 -7.98 10.68
N ASP A 245 23.94 -7.72 11.81
CA ASP A 245 24.22 -6.36 12.27
C ASP A 245 25.16 -5.60 11.33
N ARG A 246 25.88 -6.33 10.47
CA ARG A 246 26.79 -5.76 9.46
C ARG A 246 26.12 -5.51 8.11
N GLY A 247 24.79 -5.72 8.00
CA GLY A 247 24.05 -5.62 6.75
C GLY A 247 24.24 -6.83 5.83
N ALA A 248 23.82 -6.69 4.56
CA ALA A 248 23.90 -7.75 3.56
C ALA A 248 25.35 -8.00 3.14
N THR A 249 25.80 -9.25 3.26
CA THR A 249 27.22 -9.65 3.01
C THR A 249 27.45 -10.20 1.59
N SER A 250 26.39 -10.64 0.90
CA SER A 250 26.48 -11.11 -0.48
C SER A 250 25.77 -10.16 -1.44
N GLU A 251 26.15 -10.18 -2.72
CA GLU A 251 25.48 -9.38 -3.76
C GLU A 251 23.99 -9.75 -3.90
N THR A 252 23.68 -11.05 -3.81
CA THR A 252 22.29 -11.51 -3.83
C THR A 252 21.49 -10.96 -2.64
N ALA A 253 22.06 -10.97 -1.43
CA ALA A 253 21.41 -10.44 -0.25
C ALA A 253 21.24 -8.91 -0.32
N LYS A 254 22.20 -8.18 -0.88
CA LYS A 254 22.08 -6.73 -1.14
C LYS A 254 20.94 -6.44 -2.11
N TRP A 255 20.90 -7.15 -3.24
CA TRP A 255 19.87 -7.00 -4.24
C TRP A 255 18.46 -7.29 -3.67
N LEU A 256 18.31 -8.35 -2.85
CA LEU A 256 17.06 -8.65 -2.16
C LEU A 256 16.66 -7.56 -1.17
N ALA A 257 17.62 -7.01 -0.42
CA ALA A 257 17.36 -5.91 0.50
C ALA A 257 16.90 -4.63 -0.23
N GLU A 258 17.52 -4.31 -1.37
CA GLU A 258 17.12 -3.16 -2.20
C GLU A 258 15.70 -3.34 -2.74
N ARG A 259 15.35 -4.54 -3.24
CA ARG A 259 14.00 -4.85 -3.70
C ARG A 259 12.97 -4.75 -2.58
N ALA A 260 13.30 -5.27 -1.40
CA ALA A 260 12.44 -5.16 -0.24
C ALA A 260 12.19 -3.69 0.13
N ASN A 261 13.22 -2.84 0.09
CA ASN A 261 13.07 -1.40 0.36
C ASN A 261 12.20 -0.68 -0.68
N GLN A 262 12.20 -1.12 -1.94
CA GLN A 262 11.32 -0.59 -2.98
C GLN A 262 9.84 -0.92 -2.72
N SER A 263 9.55 -1.98 -1.99
CA SER A 263 8.18 -2.39 -1.65
C SER A 263 7.41 -1.28 -0.90
N ASP A 264 8.06 -0.54 -0.01
CA ASP A 264 7.42 0.57 0.71
C ASP A 264 7.00 1.70 -0.25
N LEU A 265 7.78 1.95 -1.31
CA LEU A 265 7.44 2.93 -2.35
C LEU A 265 6.28 2.42 -3.23
N LEU A 266 6.29 1.14 -3.60
CA LEU A 266 5.21 0.51 -4.37
C LEU A 266 3.92 0.44 -3.55
N GLY A 267 4.02 -0.01 -2.31
CA GLY A 267 2.90 -0.13 -1.37
C GLY A 267 2.33 1.22 -0.91
N GLY A 268 3.00 2.31 -1.24
CA GLY A 268 2.51 3.66 -0.96
C GLY A 268 2.48 3.98 0.53
N VAL A 269 3.63 3.94 1.18
CA VAL A 269 3.75 4.34 2.60
C VAL A 269 3.93 5.84 2.74
N GLY A 270 4.02 6.57 1.62
CA GLY A 270 4.39 7.98 1.55
C GLY A 270 5.91 8.18 1.55
N ASP A 271 6.35 9.42 1.41
CA ASP A 271 7.76 9.80 1.48
C ASP A 271 8.26 9.53 2.91
N VAL A 272 8.68 8.29 3.18
CA VAL A 272 9.44 7.99 4.39
C VAL A 272 10.85 8.45 4.08
N SER A 273 11.13 9.74 4.32
CA SER A 273 12.50 10.17 4.44
C SER A 273 13.18 9.27 5.46
N LEU A 274 14.14 8.49 4.99
CA LEU A 274 15.05 7.73 5.83
C LEU A 274 15.87 8.76 6.62
N SER A 275 15.38 9.14 7.80
CA SER A 275 16.12 9.88 8.81
C SER A 275 16.56 8.93 9.91
#